data_0f787b6d1b5cb725918b2b739b7feae8
#
_entry.id   0f787b6d1b5cb725918b2b739b7feae8
#
_cell.length_a   1.000
_cell.length_b   1.000
_cell.length_c   1.000
_cell.angle_alpha   90.00
_cell.angle_beta   90.00
_cell.angle_gamma   90.00
#
_symmetry.space_group_name_H-M   'P 1'
#
loop_
_entity.id
_entity.type
_entity.pdbx_description
1 polymer ?
#
loop_
_entity_poly.entity_id
_entity_poly.type
_entity_poly.pdbx_seq_one_letter_code
_entity_poly.pdbx_strand_id
1 'polypeptide(L)' 'MKYVIILLLSTTGLEEIKLKTNGLNCGEIADVWREVNTVYKSEINGDAKLQGNYTLKGKLLVGHICK' A
#
# COMPACT_ATOMS: atom_id res chain seq x y z
N MET A 1 18.61 -0.08 -6.70
CA MET A 1 17.56 -0.50 -5.76
C MET A 1 17.06 -1.86 -6.15
N LYS A 2 16.93 -2.75 -5.18
CA LYS A 2 16.57 -4.14 -5.44
C LYS A 2 15.18 -4.52 -4.90
N TYR A 3 14.64 -3.68 -4.02
CA TYR A 3 13.38 -4.01 -3.34
C TYR A 3 12.50 -2.79 -3.18
N VAL A 4 11.19 -3.04 -3.22
CA VAL A 4 10.16 -2.10 -2.82
C VAL A 4 9.51 -2.67 -1.56
N ILE A 5 9.39 -1.84 -0.53
CA ILE A 5 8.70 -2.24 0.68
C ILE A 5 7.39 -1.47 0.75
N ILE A 6 6.28 -2.20 0.66
CA ILE A 6 4.95 -1.63 0.75
C ILE A 6 4.56 -1.56 2.23
N LEU A 7 4.16 -0.40 2.69
CA LEU A 7 3.80 -0.17 4.09
C LEU A 7 2.29 -0.14 4.26
N LEU A 8 1.78 -1.02 5.11
CA LEU A 8 0.35 -1.14 5.40
C LEU A 8 0.11 -0.96 6.89
N LEU A 9 -0.94 -0.25 7.24
CA LEU A 9 -1.37 -0.10 8.62
C LEU A 9 -2.60 -0.98 8.87
N SER A 10 -2.48 -1.89 9.82
CA SER A 10 -3.55 -2.79 10.24
C SER A 10 -3.94 -2.53 11.68
N THR A 11 -4.93 -3.25 12.17
CA THR A 11 -5.36 -3.15 13.58
C THR A 11 -4.28 -3.59 14.55
N THR A 12 -3.33 -4.41 14.08
CA THR A 12 -2.23 -4.92 14.90
C THR A 12 -0.94 -4.10 14.78
N GLY A 13 -0.94 -3.09 13.89
CA GLY A 13 0.21 -2.22 13.70
C GLY A 13 0.65 -2.12 12.26
N LEU A 14 1.88 -1.66 12.05
CA LEU A 14 2.45 -1.46 10.73
C LEU A 14 2.98 -2.78 10.17
N GLU A 15 2.60 -3.09 8.93
CA GLU A 15 3.08 -4.26 8.22
C GLU A 15 3.89 -3.85 7.01
N GLU A 16 4.87 -4.67 6.63
CA GLU A 16 5.72 -4.44 5.47
C GLU A 16 5.61 -5.62 4.51
N ILE A 17 5.44 -5.31 3.21
CA ILE A 17 5.47 -6.32 2.15
C ILE A 17 6.67 -6.01 1.27
N LYS A 18 7.62 -6.95 1.18
CA LYS A 18 8.86 -6.79 0.44
C LYS A 18 8.72 -7.41 -0.95
N LEU A 19 8.94 -6.61 -1.99
CA LEU A 19 8.85 -7.05 -3.38
C LEU A 19 10.19 -6.80 -4.08
N LYS A 20 10.58 -7.73 -4.95
CA LYS A 20 11.78 -7.54 -5.78
C LYS A 20 11.44 -6.65 -6.97
N THR A 21 12.34 -5.73 -7.30
CA THR A 21 12.13 -4.83 -8.43
C THR A 21 12.42 -5.48 -9.78
N ASN A 22 13.35 -6.45 -9.82
CA ASN A 22 13.75 -7.14 -11.06
C ASN A 22 14.11 -6.17 -12.18
N GLY A 23 14.80 -5.06 -11.82
CA GLY A 23 15.22 -4.06 -12.79
C GLY A 23 14.16 -3.04 -13.16
N LEU A 24 12.96 -3.14 -12.60
CA LEU A 24 11.90 -2.18 -12.84
C LEU A 24 12.00 -1.00 -11.88
N ASN A 25 11.32 0.09 -12.23
CA ASN A 25 11.26 1.28 -11.39
C ASN A 25 10.46 1.00 -10.12
N CYS A 26 11.02 1.35 -8.96
CA CYS A 26 10.41 1.14 -7.66
C CYS A 26 9.02 1.79 -7.58
N GLY A 27 8.88 3.03 -8.04
CA GLY A 27 7.61 3.74 -8.00
C GLY A 27 6.55 3.06 -8.86
N GLU A 28 6.93 2.55 -10.02
CA GLU A 28 6.00 1.85 -10.91
C GLU A 28 5.50 0.56 -10.27
N ILE A 29 6.40 -0.19 -9.62
CA ILE A 29 6.00 -1.41 -8.92
C ILE A 29 5.03 -1.10 -7.80
N ALA A 30 5.29 -0.06 -7.03
CA ALA A 30 4.41 0.35 -5.94
C ALA A 30 3.04 0.77 -6.47
N ASP A 31 2.99 1.51 -7.58
CA ASP A 31 1.74 1.95 -8.18
C ASP A 31 0.92 0.76 -8.70
N VAL A 32 1.55 -0.18 -9.38
CA VAL A 32 0.87 -1.37 -9.89
C VAL A 32 0.35 -2.21 -8.72
N TRP A 33 1.17 -2.38 -7.68
CA TRP A 33 0.74 -3.14 -6.50
C TRP A 33 -0.51 -2.50 -5.88
N ARG A 34 -0.52 -1.18 -5.75
CA ARG A 34 -1.66 -0.44 -5.21
C ARG A 34 -2.92 -0.65 -6.06
N GLU A 35 -2.79 -0.55 -7.38
CA GLU A 35 -3.93 -0.72 -8.28
C GLU A 35 -4.52 -2.12 -8.23
N VAL A 36 -3.65 -3.13 -8.12
CA VAL A 36 -4.08 -4.53 -8.12
C VAL A 36 -4.62 -4.97 -6.76
N ASN A 37 -4.03 -4.49 -5.67
CA ASN A 37 -4.29 -5.02 -4.33
C ASN A 37 -5.10 -4.10 -3.42
N THR A 38 -5.41 -2.88 -3.85
CA THR A 38 -6.17 -1.95 -3.02
C THR A 38 -7.31 -1.30 -3.78
N VAL A 39 -8.27 -0.77 -3.02
CA VAL A 39 -9.38 0.02 -3.54
C VAL A 39 -9.39 1.35 -2.80
N TYR A 40 -9.56 2.45 -3.53
CA TYR A 40 -9.68 3.77 -2.91
C TYR A 40 -11.05 3.92 -2.26
N LYS A 41 -11.05 4.39 -1.01
CA LYS A 41 -12.28 4.70 -0.29
C LYS A 41 -12.21 6.15 0.16
N SER A 42 -13.19 6.96 -0.26
CA SER A 42 -13.23 8.38 0.07
C SER A 42 -13.71 8.65 1.49
N GLU A 43 -14.49 7.70 2.05
CA GLU A 43 -14.92 7.78 3.43
C GLU A 43 -15.26 6.38 3.93
N ILE A 44 -15.10 6.18 5.23
CA ILE A 44 -15.39 4.89 5.88
C ILE A 44 -16.33 5.16 7.04
N ASN A 45 -17.49 4.51 7.02
CA ASN A 45 -18.53 4.69 8.04
C ASN A 45 -18.92 6.17 8.19
N GLY A 46 -18.91 6.91 7.07
CA GLY A 46 -19.23 8.33 7.08
C GLY A 46 -18.11 9.26 7.52
N ASP A 47 -16.92 8.73 7.77
CA ASP A 47 -15.78 9.54 8.23
C ASP A 47 -14.77 9.75 7.09
N ALA A 48 -14.75 10.95 6.51
CA ALA A 48 -13.84 11.31 5.43
C ALA A 48 -12.37 11.34 5.87
N LYS A 49 -12.08 11.37 7.16
CA LYS A 49 -10.72 11.34 7.67
C LYS A 49 -10.06 9.98 7.46
N LEU A 50 -10.86 8.95 7.19
CA LEU A 50 -10.38 7.60 6.95
C LEU A 50 -10.19 7.30 5.47
N GLN A 51 -10.24 8.32 4.61
CA GLN A 51 -10.04 8.12 3.17
C GLN A 51 -8.65 7.58 2.86
N GLY A 52 -8.55 6.79 1.80
CA GLY A 52 -7.30 6.22 1.36
C GLY A 52 -7.49 4.93 0.59
N ASN A 53 -6.38 4.24 0.32
CA ASN A 53 -6.40 2.96 -0.37
C ASN A 53 -6.34 1.83 0.65
N TYR A 54 -7.29 0.90 0.55
CA TYR A 54 -7.42 -0.22 1.48
C TYR A 54 -7.34 -1.54 0.75
N THR A 55 -6.65 -2.51 1.35
CA THR A 55 -6.63 -3.89 0.83
C THR A 55 -7.97 -4.56 1.10
N LEU A 56 -8.17 -5.73 0.49
CA LEU A 56 -9.38 -6.52 0.72
C LEU A 56 -9.55 -6.92 2.19
N LYS A 57 -8.46 -6.98 2.93
CA LYS A 57 -8.48 -7.29 4.37
C LYS A 57 -8.65 -6.05 5.25
N GLY A 58 -8.85 -4.88 4.64
CA GLY A 58 -9.08 -3.65 5.38
C GLY A 58 -7.83 -2.94 5.89
N LYS A 59 -6.65 -3.29 5.36
CA LYS A 59 -5.40 -2.63 5.74
C LYS A 59 -5.20 -1.37 4.93
N LEU A 60 -4.82 -0.28 5.59
CA LEU A 60 -4.58 1.00 4.94
C LEU A 60 -3.19 1.04 4.33
N LEU A 61 -3.10 1.40 3.05
CA LEU A 61 -1.82 1.63 2.39
C LEU A 61 -1.26 2.97 2.86
N VAL A 62 -0.13 2.94 3.55
CA VAL A 62 0.53 4.13 4.08
C VAL A 62 1.50 4.73 3.06
N GLY A 63 2.23 3.87 2.36
CA GLY A 63 3.21 4.31 1.38
C GLY A 63 4.15 3.18 0.98
N HIS A 64 5.32 3.56 0.46
CA HIS A 64 6.32 2.58 0.08
C HIS A 64 7.73 3.14 0.30
N ILE A 65 8.69 2.24 0.42
CA ILE A 65 10.11 2.58 0.54
C ILE A 65 10.87 1.80 -0.52
N CYS A 66 11.80 2.47 -1.17
CA CYS A 66 12.70 1.85 -2.15
C CYS A 66 14.04 1.54 -1.47
N LYS A 67 14.48 0.30 -1.56
CA LYS A 67 15.77 -0.12 -0.99
C LYS A 67 16.64 -0.82 -2.00
#